data_a6376a378e5237a74de7e4619dccba68
#
_entry.id   a6376a378e5237a74de7e4619dccba68
#
_cell.length_a   1.000
_cell.length_b   1.000
_cell.length_c   1.000
_cell.angle_alpha   90.00
_cell.angle_beta   90.00
_cell.angle_gamma   90.00
#
_symmetry.space_group_name_H-M   'P 1'
#
loop_
_entity.id
_entity.type
_entity.pdbx_description
1 polymer ?
#
loop_
_entity_poly.entity_id
_entity_poly.type
_entity_poly.pdbx_seq_one_letter_code
_entity_poly.pdbx_strand_id
1 'polypeptide(L)'
;MSHDCILEDAVFPLYAPFADETSPMNPADIFREDTDTVQLAPGDFLFHEGDKRDYMYVLLEGEMDILLGNYVVETAKEGALIGEMALIDDTPRAASAVAKSACRLAQIDQRVFDFVVQQHPHFALHVMRELADRLRHMNAAALR
;
A
#
# COMPACT_ATOMS: atom_id res chain seq x y z
N MET A 1 -15.00 10.31 -28.47
CA MET A 1 -15.01 9.99 -27.95
C MET A 1 -15.04 9.66 -27.50
N SER A 2 -15.13 9.60 -27.41
CA SER A 2 -15.26 9.24 -26.81
C SER A 2 -15.34 8.69 -26.71
N HIS A 3 -15.38 8.38 -26.91
CA HIS A 3 -15.75 7.76 -26.50
C HIS A 3 -15.41 7.17 -26.19
N ASP A 4 -14.66 6.91 -27.23
CA ASP A 4 -14.40 6.18 -26.47
C ASP A 4 -15.01 6.16 -25.28
N CYS A 5 -15.29 6.85 -24.69
CA CYS A 5 -15.97 6.94 -23.47
C CYS A 5 -17.26 6.25 -23.47
N ILE A 6 -17.78 6.07 -24.58
CA ILE A 6 -19.10 5.48 -24.70
C ILE A 6 -19.08 4.04 -24.30
N LEU A 7 -18.05 3.39 -24.71
CA LEU A 7 -17.87 2.03 -24.34
C LEU A 7 -17.77 1.89 -22.84
N GLU A 8 -17.09 2.82 -22.27
CA GLU A 8 -16.94 2.85 -20.84
C GLU A 8 -18.24 3.12 -20.16
N ASP A 9 -19.07 3.92 -20.76
CA ASP A 9 -20.37 4.18 -20.18
C ASP A 9 -21.20 2.92 -20.08
N ALA A 10 -21.03 2.03 -21.03
CA ALA A 10 -21.73 0.77 -20.98
C ALA A 10 -21.26 -0.08 -19.83
N VAL A 11 -20.00 0.02 -19.51
CA VAL A 11 -19.42 -0.78 -18.42
C VAL A 11 -19.62 -0.12 -17.08
N PHE A 12 -19.57 1.17 -17.03
CA PHE A 12 -19.62 1.90 -15.78
C PHE A 12 -20.84 1.61 -14.94
N PRO A 13 -22.01 1.41 -15.48
CA PRO A 13 -23.14 1.10 -14.62
C PRO A 13 -22.90 -0.10 -13.75
N LEU A 14 -22.06 -1.01 -14.22
CA LEU A 14 -21.72 -2.17 -13.41
C LEU A 14 -20.86 -1.79 -12.23
N TYR A 15 -20.17 -0.65 -12.34
CA TYR A 15 -19.34 -0.17 -11.26
C TYR A 15 -20.09 0.77 -10.34
N ALA A 16 -21.33 1.08 -10.67
CA ALA A 16 -22.06 2.01 -9.85
C ALA A 16 -22.10 1.58 -8.39
N PRO A 17 -22.25 0.30 -8.10
CA PRO A 17 -22.23 -0.13 -6.70
C PRO A 17 -20.92 0.18 -6.02
N PHE A 18 -19.89 0.34 -6.80
CA PHE A 18 -18.60 0.62 -6.25
C PHE A 18 -18.30 2.09 -6.16
N ALA A 19 -19.13 2.86 -6.76
CA ALA A 19 -18.88 4.28 -6.80
C ALA A 19 -19.11 4.92 -5.47
N ASP A 20 -19.81 4.25 -4.63
CA ASP A 20 -20.02 4.78 -3.32
C ASP A 20 -18.77 4.72 -2.53
N GLU A 21 -17.79 4.32 -3.13
CA GLU A 21 -16.54 4.64 -2.58
C GLU A 21 -16.29 6.09 -2.76
N THR A 22 -17.32 6.82 -2.74
CA THR A 22 -17.17 8.19 -2.38
C THR A 22 -16.39 8.28 -1.09
N SER A 23 -16.47 7.23 -0.29
CA SER A 23 -15.52 7.08 0.81
C SER A 23 -14.31 6.37 0.28
N PRO A 24 -13.14 6.97 0.35
CA PRO A 24 -11.93 6.26 -0.04
C PRO A 24 -11.76 5.02 0.81
N MET A 25 -11.32 3.96 0.17
CA MET A 25 -11.01 2.75 0.90
C MET A 25 -9.82 3.01 1.84
N ASN A 26 -9.94 2.54 3.07
CA ASN A 26 -8.82 2.55 4.01
C ASN A 26 -8.45 1.10 4.26
N PRO A 27 -7.29 0.66 3.76
CA PRO A 27 -6.87 -0.73 3.96
C PRO A 27 -6.82 -1.15 5.41
N ALA A 28 -6.61 -0.22 6.34
CA ALA A 28 -6.58 -0.57 7.74
C ALA A 28 -7.88 -1.20 8.19
N ASP A 29 -9.01 -0.80 7.60
CA ASP A 29 -10.30 -1.34 8.00
C ASP A 29 -10.46 -2.80 7.60
N ILE A 30 -9.77 -3.23 6.54
CA ILE A 30 -9.82 -4.61 6.09
C ILE A 30 -9.02 -5.50 7.04
N PHE A 31 -7.92 -4.99 7.56
CA PHE A 31 -6.93 -5.81 8.26
C PHE A 31 -6.91 -5.60 9.77
N ARG A 32 -7.90 -4.93 10.35
CA ARG A 32 -7.88 -4.66 11.79
C ARG A 32 -8.03 -5.93 12.63
N GLU A 33 -8.67 -6.94 12.06
CA GLU A 33 -8.93 -8.18 12.78
C GLU A 33 -8.47 -9.35 11.94
N ASP A 34 -8.19 -10.46 12.58
CA ASP A 34 -7.93 -11.73 11.91
C ASP A 34 -6.68 -11.76 11.04
N THR A 35 -5.77 -10.80 11.22
CA THR A 35 -4.53 -10.77 10.46
C THR A 35 -3.36 -10.73 11.43
N ASP A 36 -2.28 -11.40 11.06
CA ASP A 36 -1.06 -11.33 11.86
C ASP A 36 -0.58 -9.89 11.90
N THR A 37 -0.18 -9.44 13.07
CA THR A 37 0.27 -8.08 13.25
C THR A 37 1.68 -8.04 13.81
N VAL A 38 2.35 -6.93 13.51
CA VAL A 38 3.67 -6.62 14.05
C VAL A 38 3.53 -5.33 14.83
N GLN A 39 4.15 -5.27 16.00
CA GLN A 39 4.14 -4.07 16.82
C GLN A 39 5.56 -3.54 16.94
N LEU A 40 5.72 -2.24 16.78
CA LEU A 40 7.02 -1.58 16.83
C LEU A 40 6.96 -0.41 17.79
N ALA A 41 8.05 -0.26 18.55
CA ALA A 41 8.24 0.92 19.37
C ALA A 41 8.88 2.01 18.51
N PRO A 42 8.75 3.29 18.91
CA PRO A 42 9.41 4.37 18.17
C PRO A 42 10.90 4.06 17.99
N GLY A 43 11.37 4.19 16.76
CA GLY A 43 12.77 3.93 16.43
C GLY A 43 13.06 2.52 15.97
N ASP A 44 12.11 1.59 16.11
CA ASP A 44 12.32 0.23 15.65
C ASP A 44 12.18 0.19 14.13
N PHE A 45 13.04 -0.60 13.49
CA PHE A 45 12.97 -0.80 12.05
C PHE A 45 12.06 -1.98 11.72
N LEU A 46 11.19 -1.78 10.74
CA LEU A 46 10.40 -2.87 10.19
C LEU A 46 11.26 -3.70 9.24
N PHE A 47 12.01 -3.03 8.40
CA PHE A 47 13.01 -3.67 7.54
C PHE A 47 14.05 -2.62 7.14
N HIS A 48 15.16 -3.11 6.64
CA HIS A 48 16.25 -2.25 6.17
C HIS A 48 16.38 -2.38 4.66
N GLU A 49 16.89 -1.34 4.05
CA GLU A 49 17.23 -1.36 2.63
C GLU A 49 18.14 -2.55 2.35
N GLY A 50 17.83 -3.30 1.30
CA GLY A 50 18.61 -4.49 0.95
C GLY A 50 18.08 -5.78 1.55
N ASP A 51 17.17 -5.71 2.52
CA ASP A 51 16.61 -6.91 3.11
C ASP A 51 15.76 -7.67 2.09
N LYS A 52 15.58 -8.96 2.35
CA LYS A 52 14.73 -9.79 1.52
C LYS A 52 13.28 -9.36 1.68
N ARG A 53 12.55 -9.41 0.59
CA ARG A 53 11.12 -9.08 0.59
C ARG A 53 10.29 -10.33 0.81
N ASP A 54 9.62 -10.41 1.94
CA ASP A 54 8.74 -11.54 2.22
C ASP A 54 7.29 -11.13 2.38
N TYR A 55 7.05 -9.90 2.85
CA TYR A 55 5.72 -9.44 3.19
C TYR A 55 5.51 -8.02 2.75
N MET A 56 4.25 -7.68 2.47
CA MET A 56 3.86 -6.29 2.50
C MET A 56 3.16 -6.03 3.82
N TYR A 57 2.96 -4.77 4.15
CA TYR A 57 2.35 -4.39 5.42
C TYR A 57 1.33 -3.30 5.19
N VAL A 58 0.30 -3.29 6.04
CA VAL A 58 -0.65 -2.18 6.11
C VAL A 58 -0.49 -1.55 7.48
N LEU A 59 -0.27 -0.25 7.52
CA LEU A 59 -0.11 0.47 8.78
C LEU A 59 -1.47 0.66 9.42
N LEU A 60 -1.67 0.03 10.56
CA LEU A 60 -2.94 0.09 11.27
C LEU A 60 -2.97 1.24 12.27
N GLU A 61 -1.84 1.52 12.92
CA GLU A 61 -1.72 2.58 13.91
C GLU A 61 -0.32 3.15 13.86
N GLY A 62 -0.20 4.46 14.09
CA GLY A 62 1.08 5.12 14.19
C GLY A 62 1.54 5.73 12.88
N GLU A 63 2.81 6.12 12.86
CA GLU A 63 3.44 6.70 11.68
C GLU A 63 4.79 6.05 11.47
N MET A 64 5.15 5.87 10.21
CA MET A 64 6.44 5.28 9.85
C MET A 64 7.16 6.15 8.84
N ASP A 65 8.46 6.28 9.03
CA ASP A 65 9.31 6.98 8.07
C ASP A 65 9.91 5.98 7.10
N ILE A 66 9.87 6.31 5.84
CA ILE A 66 10.49 5.53 4.78
C ILE A 66 11.78 6.25 4.40
N LEU A 67 12.89 5.52 4.45
CA LEU A 67 14.21 6.12 4.30
C LEU A 67 14.94 5.58 3.07
N LEU A 68 15.59 6.48 2.36
CA LEU A 68 16.60 6.12 1.39
C LEU A 68 17.93 6.64 1.96
N GLY A 69 18.79 5.72 2.36
CA GLY A 69 19.96 6.09 3.13
C GLY A 69 19.53 6.74 4.43
N ASN A 70 19.93 7.97 4.64
CA ASN A 70 19.54 8.72 5.84
C ASN A 70 18.42 9.73 5.60
N TYR A 71 17.84 9.73 4.40
CA TYR A 71 16.80 10.70 4.07
C TYR A 71 15.42 10.12 4.23
N VAL A 72 14.56 10.85 4.92
CA VAL A 72 13.15 10.50 4.99
C VAL A 72 12.50 10.94 3.68
N VAL A 73 12.07 9.98 2.87
CA VAL A 73 11.43 10.30 1.58
C VAL A 73 9.92 10.33 1.70
N GLU A 74 9.38 9.73 2.75
CA GLU A 74 7.94 9.69 2.94
C GLU A 74 7.66 9.36 4.40
N THR A 75 6.58 9.92 4.95
CA THR A 75 6.08 9.49 6.26
C THR A 75 4.72 8.83 6.01
N ALA A 76 4.65 7.55 6.28
CA ALA A 76 3.44 6.77 6.09
C ALA A 76 2.53 6.92 7.29
N LYS A 77 1.24 6.98 7.05
CA LYS A 77 0.22 7.13 8.09
C LYS A 77 -0.76 5.99 8.04
N GLU A 78 -1.69 5.97 8.95
CA GLU A 78 -2.69 4.90 9.04
C GLU A 78 -3.32 4.64 7.67
N GLY A 79 -3.40 3.38 7.31
CA GLY A 79 -3.94 2.96 6.04
C GLY A 79 -2.91 2.80 4.94
N ALA A 80 -1.68 3.27 5.15
CA ALA A 80 -0.65 3.21 4.13
C ALA A 80 -0.19 1.78 3.91
N LEU A 81 0.14 1.50 2.64
CA LEU A 81 0.74 0.22 2.27
C LEU A 81 2.26 0.39 2.30
N ILE A 82 2.93 -0.55 2.92
CA ILE A 82 4.38 -0.49 3.06
C ILE A 82 4.96 -1.78 2.50
N GLY A 83 5.91 -1.64 1.57
CA GLY A 83 6.60 -2.81 1.03
C GLY A 83 5.75 -3.63 0.08
N GLU A 84 4.81 -3.00 -0.62
CA GLU A 84 3.90 -3.72 -1.52
C GLU A 84 4.60 -4.41 -2.67
N MET A 85 5.80 -3.98 -3.03
CA MET A 85 6.55 -4.63 -4.10
C MET A 85 6.96 -6.05 -3.73
N ALA A 86 6.91 -6.40 -2.45
CA ALA A 86 7.26 -7.75 -2.00
C ALA A 86 6.40 -8.82 -2.66
N LEU A 87 5.19 -8.49 -3.05
CA LEU A 87 4.27 -9.45 -3.66
C LEU A 87 4.36 -9.47 -5.17
N ILE A 88 5.21 -8.63 -5.75
CA ILE A 88 5.30 -8.46 -7.19
C ILE A 88 6.58 -9.06 -7.74
N ASP A 89 7.69 -8.84 -7.09
CA ASP A 89 8.96 -9.37 -7.56
C ASP A 89 9.87 -9.69 -6.38
N ASP A 90 11.05 -10.23 -6.68
CA ASP A 90 11.98 -10.73 -5.68
C ASP A 90 13.12 -9.77 -5.39
N THR A 91 13.06 -8.56 -5.89
CA THR A 91 14.16 -7.63 -5.63
C THR A 91 14.21 -7.27 -4.14
N PRO A 92 15.38 -7.03 -3.59
CA PRO A 92 15.48 -6.65 -2.18
C PRO A 92 14.78 -5.33 -1.89
N ARG A 93 14.55 -5.06 -0.62
CA ARG A 93 13.92 -3.82 -0.20
C ARG A 93 14.68 -2.62 -0.76
N ALA A 94 13.95 -1.73 -1.41
CA ALA A 94 14.54 -0.55 -2.01
C ALA A 94 14.78 0.56 -1.00
N ALA A 95 14.17 0.48 0.17
CA ALA A 95 14.24 1.51 1.20
C ALA A 95 14.11 0.86 2.56
N SER A 96 14.38 1.61 3.60
CA SER A 96 14.18 1.18 4.98
C SER A 96 12.88 1.76 5.51
N ALA A 97 12.27 1.08 6.47
CA ALA A 97 11.06 1.57 7.13
C ALA A 97 11.28 1.54 8.63
N VAL A 98 11.09 2.67 9.29
CA VAL A 98 11.34 2.80 10.72
C VAL A 98 10.14 3.47 11.39
N ALA A 99 9.79 2.99 12.57
CA ALA A 99 8.66 3.54 13.30
C ALA A 99 9.00 4.93 13.82
N LYS A 100 8.21 5.92 13.44
CA LYS A 100 8.33 7.27 13.95
C LYS A 100 7.64 7.39 15.30
N SER A 101 6.56 6.67 15.46
CA SER A 101 5.82 6.55 16.71
C SER A 101 5.55 5.07 16.95
N ALA A 102 4.88 4.74 18.04
CA ALA A 102 4.48 3.35 18.27
C ALA A 102 3.55 2.92 17.13
N CYS A 103 3.84 1.79 16.53
CA CYS A 103 3.13 1.34 15.35
C CYS A 103 2.59 -0.07 15.50
N ARG A 104 1.48 -0.33 14.82
CA ARG A 104 0.95 -1.67 14.65
C ARG A 104 0.64 -1.85 13.17
N LEU A 105 1.14 -2.95 12.61
CA LEU A 105 1.02 -3.20 11.18
C LEU A 105 0.46 -4.59 10.94
N ALA A 106 -0.38 -4.72 9.92
CA ALA A 106 -0.82 -6.03 9.45
C ALA A 106 0.25 -6.58 8.51
N GLN A 107 0.61 -7.82 8.69
CA GLN A 107 1.64 -8.50 7.90
C GLN A 107 0.94 -9.38 6.87
N ILE A 108 1.25 -9.18 5.60
CA ILE A 108 0.51 -9.78 4.51
C ILE A 108 1.46 -10.51 3.58
N ASP A 109 1.28 -11.84 3.46
CA ASP A 109 2.02 -12.61 2.47
C ASP A 109 1.16 -12.78 1.21
N GLN A 110 1.67 -13.52 0.24
CA GLN A 110 0.98 -13.72 -1.02
C GLN A 110 -0.38 -14.38 -0.83
N ARG A 111 -0.46 -15.36 0.06
CA ARG A 111 -1.72 -16.07 0.28
C ARG A 111 -2.79 -15.18 0.87
N VAL A 112 -2.39 -14.37 1.84
CA VAL A 112 -3.32 -13.43 2.47
C VAL A 112 -3.76 -12.39 1.44
N PHE A 113 -2.82 -11.91 0.62
CA PHE A 113 -3.12 -10.94 -0.42
C PHE A 113 -4.17 -11.50 -1.38
N ASP A 114 -3.95 -12.73 -1.87
CA ASP A 114 -4.87 -13.35 -2.81
C ASP A 114 -6.26 -13.50 -2.21
N PHE A 115 -6.31 -13.91 -0.95
CA PHE A 115 -7.58 -14.07 -0.26
C PHE A 115 -8.31 -12.73 -0.14
N VAL A 116 -7.58 -11.71 0.26
CA VAL A 116 -8.19 -10.38 0.46
C VAL A 116 -8.70 -9.82 -0.86
N VAL A 117 -7.97 -10.02 -1.95
CA VAL A 117 -8.42 -9.56 -3.25
C VAL A 117 -9.71 -10.25 -3.66
N GLN A 118 -9.86 -11.52 -3.34
CA GLN A 118 -11.10 -12.24 -3.64
C GLN A 118 -12.28 -11.68 -2.84
N GLN A 119 -12.04 -11.34 -1.59
CA GLN A 119 -13.10 -10.83 -0.72
C GLN A 119 -13.36 -9.35 -0.93
N HIS A 120 -12.33 -8.61 -1.31
CA HIS A 120 -12.38 -7.16 -1.46
C HIS A 120 -11.65 -6.77 -2.73
N PRO A 121 -12.26 -6.95 -3.91
CA PRO A 121 -11.56 -6.67 -5.17
C PRO A 121 -11.02 -5.26 -5.28
N HIS A 122 -11.64 -4.30 -4.60
CA HIS A 122 -11.16 -2.93 -4.64
C HIS A 122 -9.81 -2.76 -3.98
N PHE A 123 -9.42 -3.70 -3.15
CA PHE A 123 -8.11 -3.63 -2.52
C PHE A 123 -7.01 -3.71 -3.57
N ALA A 124 -7.17 -4.59 -4.57
CA ALA A 124 -6.19 -4.68 -5.65
C ALA A 124 -6.07 -3.36 -6.41
N LEU A 125 -7.22 -2.73 -6.67
CA LEU A 125 -7.21 -1.45 -7.37
C LEU A 125 -6.55 -0.38 -6.52
N HIS A 126 -6.78 -0.40 -5.22
CA HIS A 126 -6.13 0.54 -4.30
C HIS A 126 -4.62 0.39 -4.35
N VAL A 127 -4.11 -0.85 -4.33
CA VAL A 127 -2.68 -1.11 -4.43
C VAL A 127 -2.13 -0.56 -5.73
N MET A 128 -2.83 -0.79 -6.83
CA MET A 128 -2.39 -0.29 -8.13
C MET A 128 -2.33 1.24 -8.16
N ARG A 129 -3.30 1.89 -7.55
CA ARG A 129 -3.32 3.35 -7.50
C ARG A 129 -2.16 3.89 -6.70
N GLU A 130 -1.84 3.24 -5.57
CA GLU A 130 -0.71 3.67 -4.76
C GLU A 130 0.59 3.55 -5.54
N LEU A 131 0.76 2.44 -6.26
CA LEU A 131 1.94 2.26 -7.08
C LEU A 131 2.01 3.28 -8.20
N ALA A 132 0.88 3.57 -8.84
CA ALA A 132 0.84 4.56 -9.90
C ALA A 132 1.19 5.95 -9.39
N ASP A 133 0.68 6.29 -8.21
CA ASP A 133 0.98 7.59 -7.60
C ASP A 133 2.45 7.73 -7.28
N ARG A 134 3.06 6.68 -6.75
CA ARG A 134 4.48 6.70 -6.47
C ARG A 134 5.29 6.88 -7.75
N LEU A 135 4.90 6.18 -8.80
CA LEU A 135 5.59 6.30 -10.07
C LEU A 135 5.50 7.73 -10.60
N ARG A 136 4.33 8.33 -10.52
CA ARG A 136 4.16 9.72 -10.95
C ARG A 136 5.04 10.68 -10.16
N HIS A 137 5.13 10.47 -8.86
CA HIS A 137 5.97 11.32 -8.02
C HIS A 137 7.44 11.16 -8.38
N MET A 138 7.88 9.94 -8.64
CA MET A 138 9.25 9.68 -9.03
C MET A 138 9.57 10.33 -10.36
N ASN A 139 8.65 10.23 -11.32
CA ASN A 139 8.85 10.84 -12.62
C ASN A 139 8.90 12.35 -12.53
N ALA A 140 8.05 12.95 -11.72
CA ALA A 140 8.06 14.39 -11.53
C ALA A 140 9.37 14.85 -10.93
N ALA A 141 9.90 14.10 -9.97
CA ALA A 141 11.19 14.43 -9.36
C ALA A 141 12.31 14.31 -10.37
N ALA A 142 12.26 13.30 -11.24
CA ALA A 142 13.31 13.09 -12.23
C ALA A 142 13.33 14.19 -13.29
N LEU A 143 12.19 14.83 -13.53
CA LEU A 143 12.10 15.86 -14.54
C LEU A 143 12.55 17.23 -14.05
N ARG A 144 12.87 17.36 -12.80
CA ARG A 144 13.39 18.59 -12.24
C ARG A 144 14.92 18.64 -12.35
#